data_172a6fb974abf3bbe1cc47c3b2a79c59
#
_entry.id   172a6fb974abf3bbe1cc47c3b2a79c59
#
_cell.length_a   1.000
_cell.length_b   1.000
_cell.length_c   1.000
_cell.angle_alpha   90.00
_cell.angle_beta   90.00
_cell.angle_gamma   90.00
#
_symmetry.space_group_name_H-M   'P 1'
#
loop_
_entity.id
_entity.type
_entity.pdbx_description
1 polymer ?
#
loop_
_entity_poly.entity_id
_entity_poly.type
_entity_poly.pdbx_seq_one_letter_code
_entity_poly.pdbx_strand_id
1 'polypeptide(L)'
;MERKNIITIGLALLVFAGCGYKQQRTGISETGRGEDYLPEHIHLISTTPVKDQGNSELCWAYGMLATIESEHIMKGDSVNLSIAYIARMMLEEQAMEYYFAQGKKNISLRGTAPMLIHYIDKYGAQPYDSYEDPKHINYKVLCRKVQKLCDGAISKKAGISQLKEELNDLFDAEIGYMPAKSVHMLGAEYTPQEFAHSVCYPEEYVSLTSFSHHPYREYFALEIPDNRMHDAYLNLPLDELMLHIRKAVEKGHPVCWEGDISEPGFKAPQKNCVDIQPMERPVTQASRQKEFEQLRTTDDHVMEIIGTFMKGKQRFYVCRNSWGKNWGNKGLIYLSEDYLRLKTIAVSMSEEAYLYDRSVRLVVPYSSPKDSINLLSIYNKV
;
A
#
# COMPACT_ATOMS: atom_id res chain seq x y z
N MET A 1 -22.70 84.07 -18.66
CA MET A 1 -22.63 84.27 -17.18
C MET A 1 -22.58 82.95 -16.55
N GLU A 2 -21.38 82.42 -16.38
CA GLU A 2 -21.16 81.14 -15.72
C GLU A 2 -20.15 81.32 -14.59
N ARG A 3 -20.56 81.00 -13.39
CA ARG A 3 -19.67 81.02 -12.21
C ARG A 3 -18.94 79.67 -12.09
N LYS A 4 -17.62 79.72 -12.18
CA LYS A 4 -16.74 78.60 -11.84
C LYS A 4 -16.57 78.58 -10.32
N ASN A 5 -16.94 77.45 -9.69
CA ASN A 5 -16.62 77.19 -8.31
C ASN A 5 -15.27 76.42 -8.22
N ILE A 6 -14.31 77.03 -7.55
CA ILE A 6 -13.02 76.50 -7.22
C ILE A 6 -13.17 75.83 -5.83
N ILE A 7 -12.99 74.51 -5.74
CA ILE A 7 -12.94 73.82 -4.47
C ILE A 7 -11.47 73.74 -4.05
N THR A 8 -11.16 74.43 -2.95
CA THR A 8 -9.84 74.34 -2.30
C THR A 8 -9.83 73.19 -1.38
N ILE A 9 -8.95 72.15 -1.64
CA ILE A 9 -8.73 71.05 -0.75
C ILE A 9 -7.65 71.42 0.27
N GLY A 10 -8.09 71.57 1.51
CA GLY A 10 -7.22 71.84 2.65
C GLY A 10 -6.55 70.53 3.12
N LEU A 11 -5.22 70.53 3.09
CA LEU A 11 -4.40 69.42 3.61
C LEU A 11 -4.28 69.58 5.13
N ALA A 12 -4.98 68.77 5.91
CA ALA A 12 -4.83 68.74 7.37
C ALA A 12 -3.71 67.73 7.75
N LEU A 13 -2.60 68.25 8.21
CA LEU A 13 -1.52 67.50 8.84
C LEU A 13 -1.97 67.11 10.27
N LEU A 14 -2.30 65.85 10.50
CA LEU A 14 -2.49 65.26 11.82
C LEU A 14 -1.15 64.70 12.32
N VAL A 15 -0.56 65.41 13.27
CA VAL A 15 0.60 64.94 14.06
C VAL A 15 0.07 64.00 15.10
N PHE A 16 0.32 62.72 14.92
CA PHE A 16 0.10 61.70 15.97
C PHE A 16 1.31 61.64 16.89
N ALA A 17 1.13 62.13 18.12
CA ALA A 17 2.05 61.91 19.23
C ALA A 17 2.14 60.43 19.51
N GLY A 18 3.34 59.88 19.40
CA GLY A 18 3.62 58.47 19.72
C GLY A 18 3.50 58.19 21.20
N CYS A 19 2.45 57.51 21.64
CA CYS A 19 2.45 56.73 22.86
C CYS A 19 3.12 55.37 22.58
N GLY A 20 4.34 55.23 23.11
CA GLY A 20 5.09 53.99 23.04
C GLY A 20 4.38 52.85 23.82
N TYR A 21 3.58 52.05 23.13
CA TYR A 21 3.18 50.76 23.62
C TYR A 21 4.38 49.80 23.43
N LYS A 22 5.10 49.51 24.51
CA LYS A 22 6.00 48.34 24.60
C LYS A 22 5.12 47.11 24.40
N GLN A 23 5.05 46.62 23.18
CA GLN A 23 4.55 45.29 22.92
C GLN A 23 5.50 44.31 23.60
N GLN A 24 5.11 43.83 24.78
CA GLN A 24 5.73 42.64 25.37
C GLN A 24 5.60 41.52 24.35
N ARG A 25 6.67 41.19 23.65
CA ARG A 25 6.83 39.92 22.97
C ARG A 25 6.74 38.87 24.07
N THR A 26 5.53 38.39 24.33
CA THR A 26 5.35 37.07 24.91
C THR A 26 6.05 36.11 23.98
N GLY A 27 7.20 35.63 24.42
CA GLY A 27 7.91 34.55 23.78
C GLY A 27 6.91 33.37 23.65
N ILE A 28 6.36 33.21 22.49
CA ILE A 28 5.85 31.91 22.05
C ILE A 28 7.12 31.08 22.00
N SER A 29 7.33 30.28 23.04
CA SER A 29 8.32 29.25 23.00
C SER A 29 8.08 28.42 21.74
N GLU A 30 9.01 28.42 20.82
CA GLU A 30 9.12 27.42 19.75
C GLU A 30 9.41 26.05 20.40
N THR A 31 8.46 25.56 21.16
CA THR A 31 8.42 24.19 21.65
C THR A 31 7.45 23.44 20.77
N GLY A 32 7.96 22.88 19.67
CA GLY A 32 7.14 22.02 18.83
C GLY A 32 7.67 21.74 17.44
N ARG A 33 8.96 21.85 17.18
CA ARG A 33 9.55 20.97 16.18
C ARG A 33 9.51 19.59 16.81
N GLY A 34 8.59 18.73 16.34
CA GLY A 34 8.59 17.33 16.71
C GLY A 34 10.02 16.83 16.52
N GLU A 35 10.63 16.36 17.62
CA GLU A 35 11.95 15.74 17.56
C GLU A 35 11.90 14.72 16.42
N ASP A 36 12.86 14.79 15.51
CA ASP A 36 13.06 13.81 14.47
C ASP A 36 13.49 12.53 15.20
N TYR A 37 12.54 11.63 15.47
CA TYR A 37 12.76 10.44 16.31
C TYR A 37 13.65 9.39 15.64
N LEU A 38 14.06 9.60 14.38
CA LEU A 38 15.03 8.74 13.74
C LEU A 38 16.42 9.00 14.36
N PRO A 39 17.07 7.97 14.92
CA PRO A 39 18.46 8.08 15.32
C PRO A 39 19.33 8.48 14.12
N GLU A 40 20.33 9.33 14.35
CA GLU A 40 21.23 9.85 13.28
C GLU A 40 21.93 8.76 12.46
N HIS A 41 21.98 7.52 12.96
CA HIS A 41 22.72 6.40 12.37
C HIS A 41 21.85 5.18 12.04
N ILE A 42 20.54 5.38 11.77
CA ILE A 42 19.70 4.28 11.33
C ILE A 42 19.99 3.92 9.87
N HIS A 43 20.17 2.63 9.61
CA HIS A 43 20.24 2.12 8.24
C HIS A 43 18.82 1.94 7.72
N LEU A 44 18.45 2.70 6.68
CA LEU A 44 17.21 2.53 5.94
C LEU A 44 17.50 1.85 4.60
N ILE A 45 16.62 0.96 4.21
CA ILE A 45 16.61 0.36 2.88
C ILE A 45 16.33 1.47 1.87
N SER A 46 17.08 1.49 0.77
CA SER A 46 16.90 2.44 -0.32
C SER A 46 15.58 2.18 -1.03
N THR A 47 14.84 3.24 -1.33
CA THR A 47 13.48 3.15 -1.90
C THR A 47 13.30 4.11 -3.07
N THR A 48 12.31 3.84 -3.91
CA THR A 48 11.77 4.84 -4.85
C THR A 48 11.11 6.00 -4.08
N PRO A 49 10.85 7.15 -4.72
CA PRO A 49 10.13 8.25 -4.08
C PRO A 49 8.77 7.84 -3.53
N VAL A 50 8.38 8.44 -2.39
CA VAL A 50 7.06 8.20 -1.76
C VAL A 50 5.95 8.63 -2.71
N LYS A 51 5.09 7.70 -3.06
CA LYS A 51 3.89 7.92 -3.90
C LYS A 51 2.70 8.38 -3.05
N ASP A 52 1.65 8.88 -3.70
CA ASP A 52 0.42 9.32 -3.04
C ASP A 52 -0.80 8.63 -3.64
N GLN A 53 -1.38 7.68 -2.90
CA GLN A 53 -2.58 6.96 -3.31
C GLN A 53 -3.86 7.82 -3.28
N GLY A 54 -3.81 9.02 -2.70
CA GLY A 54 -4.98 9.86 -2.49
C GLY A 54 -6.08 9.15 -1.69
N ASN A 55 -7.31 9.20 -2.19
CA ASN A 55 -8.46 8.53 -1.58
C ASN A 55 -8.75 7.15 -2.20
N SER A 56 -7.77 6.52 -2.88
CA SER A 56 -7.95 5.19 -3.47
C SER A 56 -7.91 4.08 -2.41
N GLU A 57 -8.44 2.92 -2.75
CA GLU A 57 -8.35 1.68 -1.96
C GLU A 57 -7.19 0.79 -2.44
N LEU A 58 -6.17 1.40 -3.09
CA LEU A 58 -5.04 0.70 -3.72
C LEU A 58 -3.81 0.59 -2.81
N CYS A 59 -3.94 0.81 -1.49
CA CYS A 59 -2.80 0.73 -0.55
C CYS A 59 -2.00 -0.56 -0.70
N TRP A 60 -2.68 -1.69 -0.92
CA TRP A 60 -2.07 -2.99 -1.14
C TRP A 60 -1.17 -3.02 -2.39
N ALA A 61 -1.61 -2.39 -3.48
CA ALA A 61 -0.81 -2.28 -4.71
C ALA A 61 0.38 -1.34 -4.51
N TYR A 62 0.16 -0.17 -3.87
CA TYR A 62 1.25 0.76 -3.55
C TYR A 62 2.30 0.13 -2.63
N GLY A 63 1.88 -0.57 -1.57
CA GLY A 63 2.79 -1.20 -0.61
C GLY A 63 3.59 -2.34 -1.23
N MET A 64 2.93 -3.22 -1.99
CA MET A 64 3.62 -4.36 -2.59
C MET A 64 4.52 -3.95 -3.77
N LEU A 65 4.09 -3.04 -4.65
CA LEU A 65 4.97 -2.50 -5.70
C LEU A 65 6.18 -1.78 -5.09
N ALA A 66 5.97 -1.01 -4.00
CA ALA A 66 7.07 -0.38 -3.29
C ALA A 66 8.10 -1.41 -2.78
N THR A 67 7.62 -2.53 -2.24
CA THR A 67 8.48 -3.64 -1.78
C THR A 67 9.26 -4.27 -2.94
N ILE A 68 8.63 -4.51 -4.09
CA ILE A 68 9.29 -5.01 -5.29
C ILE A 68 10.36 -4.01 -5.77
N GLU A 69 10.02 -2.74 -5.88
CA GLU A 69 10.93 -1.67 -6.31
C GLU A 69 12.17 -1.55 -5.41
N SER A 70 11.99 -1.62 -4.09
CA SER A 70 13.09 -1.53 -3.12
C SER A 70 13.96 -2.78 -3.11
N GLU A 71 13.39 -3.96 -3.35
CA GLU A 71 14.15 -5.20 -3.52
C GLU A 71 15.06 -5.13 -4.76
N HIS A 72 14.59 -4.55 -5.86
CA HIS A 72 15.40 -4.29 -7.05
C HIS A 72 16.54 -3.31 -6.77
N ILE A 73 16.28 -2.21 -6.06
CA ILE A 73 17.32 -1.25 -5.68
C ILE A 73 18.40 -1.93 -4.83
N MET A 74 18.03 -2.81 -3.92
CA MET A 74 18.97 -3.59 -3.10
C MET A 74 19.84 -4.50 -3.96
N LYS A 75 19.29 -5.08 -5.02
CA LYS A 75 19.99 -5.90 -6.00
C LYS A 75 20.84 -5.10 -7.01
N GLY A 76 20.80 -3.76 -6.94
CA GLY A 76 21.59 -2.86 -7.80
C GLY A 76 20.88 -2.48 -9.10
N ASP A 77 19.59 -2.77 -9.22
CA ASP A 77 18.71 -2.39 -10.32
C ASP A 77 17.74 -1.30 -9.86
N SER A 78 17.04 -0.65 -10.78
CA SER A 78 16.06 0.40 -10.45
C SER A 78 14.84 0.27 -11.35
N VAL A 79 13.73 -0.09 -10.72
CA VAL A 79 12.41 -0.11 -11.35
C VAL A 79 11.47 0.83 -10.61
N ASN A 80 10.54 1.43 -11.34
CA ASN A 80 9.46 2.22 -10.81
C ASN A 80 8.19 1.85 -11.59
N LEU A 81 7.18 1.29 -10.92
CA LEU A 81 6.06 0.59 -11.54
C LEU A 81 4.77 1.40 -11.45
N SER A 82 3.93 1.26 -12.47
CA SER A 82 2.63 1.94 -12.58
C SER A 82 1.55 1.22 -11.81
N ILE A 83 0.97 1.90 -10.80
CA ILE A 83 -0.22 1.43 -10.08
C ILE A 83 -1.47 1.65 -10.95
N ALA A 84 -1.52 2.73 -11.71
CA ALA A 84 -2.64 3.04 -12.61
C ALA A 84 -2.86 1.93 -13.65
N TYR A 85 -1.78 1.31 -14.14
CA TYR A 85 -1.86 0.17 -15.03
C TYR A 85 -2.56 -1.02 -14.35
N ILE A 86 -2.13 -1.38 -13.16
CA ILE A 86 -2.73 -2.47 -12.37
C ILE A 86 -4.20 -2.18 -12.07
N ALA A 87 -4.52 -0.94 -11.66
CA ALA A 87 -5.90 -0.52 -11.39
C ALA A 87 -6.80 -0.68 -12.63
N ARG A 88 -6.29 -0.30 -13.82
CA ARG A 88 -7.02 -0.46 -15.09
C ARG A 88 -7.27 -1.93 -15.42
N MET A 89 -6.24 -2.78 -15.34
CA MET A 89 -6.37 -4.22 -15.60
C MET A 89 -7.37 -4.88 -14.66
N MET A 90 -7.30 -4.52 -13.38
CA MET A 90 -8.23 -5.00 -12.37
C MET A 90 -9.68 -4.58 -12.65
N LEU A 91 -9.91 -3.33 -13.04
CA LEU A 91 -11.24 -2.84 -13.36
C LEU A 91 -11.80 -3.47 -14.64
N GLU A 92 -10.98 -3.70 -15.67
CA GLU A 92 -11.38 -4.41 -16.89
C GLU A 92 -11.81 -5.84 -16.58
N GLU A 93 -11.05 -6.56 -15.78
CA GLU A 93 -11.38 -7.93 -15.37
C GLU A 93 -12.68 -7.97 -14.58
N GLN A 94 -12.81 -7.13 -13.56
CA GLN A 94 -14.01 -7.07 -12.73
C GLN A 94 -15.25 -6.63 -13.51
N ALA A 95 -15.10 -5.75 -14.49
CA ALA A 95 -16.19 -5.37 -15.37
C ALA A 95 -16.73 -6.57 -16.17
N MET A 96 -15.83 -7.41 -16.72
CA MET A 96 -16.22 -8.62 -17.42
C MET A 96 -16.87 -9.63 -16.47
N GLU A 97 -16.30 -9.84 -15.30
CA GLU A 97 -16.89 -10.70 -14.27
C GLU A 97 -18.28 -10.23 -13.84
N TYR A 98 -18.45 -8.93 -13.62
CA TYR A 98 -19.72 -8.32 -13.26
C TYR A 98 -20.77 -8.52 -14.36
N TYR A 99 -20.37 -8.29 -15.63
CA TYR A 99 -21.25 -8.47 -16.79
C TYR A 99 -21.74 -9.92 -16.90
N PHE A 100 -20.82 -10.90 -16.86
CA PHE A 100 -21.19 -12.32 -16.95
C PHE A 100 -21.94 -12.82 -15.73
N ALA A 101 -21.70 -12.25 -14.55
CA ALA A 101 -22.48 -12.53 -13.35
C ALA A 101 -23.83 -11.80 -13.30
N GLN A 102 -24.20 -11.07 -14.39
CA GLN A 102 -25.46 -10.33 -14.48
C GLN A 102 -25.66 -9.35 -13.30
N GLY A 103 -24.60 -8.61 -12.92
CA GLY A 103 -24.66 -7.62 -11.85
C GLY A 103 -24.57 -8.19 -10.43
N LYS A 104 -24.29 -9.48 -10.26
CA LYS A 104 -24.24 -10.13 -8.94
C LYS A 104 -22.86 -10.10 -8.25
N LYS A 105 -21.87 -9.49 -8.88
CA LYS A 105 -20.53 -9.28 -8.31
C LYS A 105 -20.32 -7.79 -7.96
N ASN A 106 -19.36 -7.50 -7.11
CA ASN A 106 -18.97 -6.14 -6.77
C ASN A 106 -17.75 -5.71 -7.59
N ILE A 107 -17.67 -4.42 -7.92
CA ILE A 107 -16.48 -3.77 -8.49
C ILE A 107 -15.83 -2.96 -7.38
N SER A 108 -14.59 -3.29 -7.03
CA SER A 108 -13.83 -2.67 -5.94
C SER A 108 -12.34 -2.75 -6.23
N LEU A 109 -11.59 -1.76 -5.78
CA LEU A 109 -10.13 -1.75 -5.89
C LEU A 109 -9.44 -2.22 -4.58
N ARG A 110 -10.19 -2.81 -3.66
CA ARG A 110 -9.62 -3.47 -2.48
C ARG A 110 -8.95 -4.78 -2.90
N GLY A 111 -7.88 -5.13 -2.23
CA GLY A 111 -7.11 -6.34 -2.53
C GLY A 111 -5.97 -6.55 -1.54
N THR A 112 -5.15 -7.56 -1.80
CA THR A 112 -4.05 -8.02 -0.96
C THR A 112 -2.73 -8.02 -1.72
N ALA A 113 -1.60 -8.08 -1.02
CA ALA A 113 -0.28 -8.14 -1.65
C ALA A 113 -0.12 -9.32 -2.63
N PRO A 114 -0.52 -10.57 -2.32
CA PRO A 114 -0.49 -11.68 -3.28
C PRO A 114 -1.30 -11.43 -4.55
N MET A 115 -2.45 -10.77 -4.43
CA MET A 115 -3.27 -10.45 -5.58
C MET A 115 -2.55 -9.55 -6.60
N LEU A 116 -1.65 -8.66 -6.14
CA LEU A 116 -0.82 -7.86 -7.03
C LEU A 116 0.07 -8.75 -7.90
N ILE A 117 0.70 -9.74 -7.31
CA ILE A 117 1.57 -10.69 -8.01
C ILE A 117 0.79 -11.40 -9.13
N HIS A 118 -0.45 -11.83 -8.85
CA HIS A 118 -1.32 -12.41 -9.87
C HIS A 118 -1.63 -11.44 -11.03
N TYR A 119 -1.89 -10.17 -10.73
CA TYR A 119 -2.13 -9.17 -11.79
C TYR A 119 -0.88 -8.90 -12.63
N ILE A 120 0.29 -8.83 -12.00
CA ILE A 120 1.57 -8.66 -12.69
C ILE A 120 1.84 -9.87 -13.60
N ASP A 121 1.68 -11.09 -13.12
CA ASP A 121 1.90 -12.31 -13.91
C ASP A 121 0.91 -12.42 -15.09
N LYS A 122 -0.37 -12.12 -14.85
CA LYS A 122 -1.43 -12.26 -15.82
C LYS A 122 -1.43 -11.18 -16.90
N TYR A 123 -1.24 -9.92 -16.50
CA TYR A 123 -1.43 -8.75 -17.39
C TYR A 123 -0.11 -8.05 -17.73
N GLY A 124 0.95 -8.40 -17.04
CA GLY A 124 2.22 -7.70 -17.17
C GLY A 124 2.32 -6.47 -16.27
N ALA A 125 3.35 -5.67 -16.52
CA ALA A 125 3.61 -4.43 -15.82
C ALA A 125 3.98 -3.31 -16.81
N GLN A 126 3.87 -2.06 -16.36
CA GLN A 126 4.33 -0.89 -17.08
C GLN A 126 5.23 -0.04 -16.17
N PRO A 127 6.28 0.58 -16.69
CA PRO A 127 7.02 1.60 -15.97
C PRO A 127 6.10 2.77 -15.59
N TYR A 128 6.35 3.37 -14.44
CA TYR A 128 5.57 4.52 -13.95
C TYR A 128 5.56 5.68 -14.95
N ASP A 129 6.70 6.01 -15.55
CA ASP A 129 6.81 7.12 -16.51
C ASP A 129 6.07 6.86 -17.84
N SER A 130 5.71 5.60 -18.11
CA SER A 130 4.92 5.24 -19.30
C SER A 130 3.42 5.33 -19.05
N TYR A 131 2.99 5.20 -17.79
CA TYR A 131 1.59 5.28 -17.40
C TYR A 131 1.49 5.80 -15.96
N GLU A 132 1.61 7.13 -15.79
CA GLU A 132 1.62 7.80 -14.49
C GLU A 132 0.26 7.71 -13.78
N ASP A 133 0.31 7.76 -12.45
CA ASP A 133 -0.91 7.86 -11.64
C ASP A 133 -1.59 9.23 -11.86
N PRO A 134 -2.88 9.26 -12.21
CA PRO A 134 -3.58 10.52 -12.43
C PRO A 134 -3.74 11.29 -11.11
N LYS A 135 -3.34 12.56 -11.11
CA LYS A 135 -3.27 13.41 -9.90
C LYS A 135 -4.60 13.69 -9.19
N HIS A 136 -5.72 13.52 -9.88
CA HIS A 136 -7.04 13.95 -9.37
C HIS A 136 -8.15 12.92 -9.56
N ILE A 137 -7.78 11.66 -9.78
CA ILE A 137 -8.76 10.59 -9.97
C ILE A 137 -9.48 10.26 -8.66
N ASN A 138 -10.78 10.07 -8.76
CA ASN A 138 -11.56 9.46 -7.69
C ASN A 138 -11.94 8.03 -8.08
N TYR A 139 -11.13 7.08 -7.67
CA TYR A 139 -11.32 5.67 -8.00
C TYR A 139 -12.67 5.10 -7.52
N LYS A 140 -13.24 5.60 -6.40
CA LYS A 140 -14.58 5.19 -5.95
C LYS A 140 -15.68 5.65 -6.92
N VAL A 141 -15.48 6.81 -7.53
CA VAL A 141 -16.37 7.31 -8.58
C VAL A 141 -16.17 6.51 -9.86
N LEU A 142 -14.93 6.19 -10.21
CA LEU A 142 -14.62 5.37 -11.38
C LEU A 142 -15.24 3.97 -11.27
N CYS A 143 -15.11 3.27 -10.15
CA CYS A 143 -15.78 1.98 -9.92
C CYS A 143 -17.29 2.06 -10.17
N ARG A 144 -17.95 3.13 -9.69
CA ARG A 144 -19.39 3.36 -9.92
C ARG A 144 -19.71 3.64 -11.39
N LYS A 145 -18.83 4.35 -12.11
CA LYS A 145 -19.00 4.57 -13.57
C LYS A 145 -18.87 3.26 -14.33
N VAL A 146 -17.86 2.44 -14.01
CA VAL A 146 -17.67 1.10 -14.58
C VAL A 146 -18.90 0.23 -14.33
N GLN A 147 -19.38 0.18 -13.10
CA GLN A 147 -20.58 -0.57 -12.74
C GLN A 147 -21.80 -0.11 -13.56
N LYS A 148 -22.01 1.21 -13.68
CA LYS A 148 -23.13 1.77 -14.46
C LYS A 148 -23.05 1.42 -15.95
N LEU A 149 -21.84 1.39 -16.55
CA LEU A 149 -21.66 0.92 -17.92
C LEU A 149 -22.05 -0.54 -18.05
N CYS A 150 -21.57 -1.39 -17.13
CA CYS A 150 -21.92 -2.81 -17.12
C CYS A 150 -23.44 -3.04 -16.96
N ASP A 151 -24.11 -2.31 -16.05
CA ASP A 151 -25.57 -2.37 -15.87
C ASP A 151 -26.31 -1.98 -17.16
N GLY A 152 -25.83 -0.92 -17.84
CA GLY A 152 -26.36 -0.49 -19.13
C GLY A 152 -26.20 -1.55 -20.22
N ALA A 153 -25.02 -2.18 -20.27
CA ALA A 153 -24.71 -3.24 -21.23
C ALA A 153 -25.58 -4.50 -20.99
N ILE A 154 -25.76 -4.91 -19.74
CA ILE A 154 -26.63 -6.02 -19.34
C ILE A 154 -28.08 -5.74 -19.74
N SER A 155 -28.60 -4.55 -19.40
CA SER A 155 -29.98 -4.14 -19.69
C SER A 155 -30.26 -4.10 -21.18
N LYS A 156 -29.34 -3.58 -21.97
CA LYS A 156 -29.45 -3.48 -23.43
C LYS A 156 -29.09 -4.77 -24.17
N LYS A 157 -28.58 -5.77 -23.47
CA LYS A 157 -27.99 -6.99 -24.06
C LYS A 157 -26.90 -6.65 -25.08
N ALA A 158 -26.08 -5.65 -24.75
CA ALA A 158 -24.97 -5.23 -25.60
C ALA A 158 -23.93 -6.34 -25.71
N GLY A 159 -23.25 -6.42 -26.84
CA GLY A 159 -22.15 -7.38 -27.02
C GLY A 159 -20.91 -6.98 -26.19
N ILE A 160 -20.07 -7.97 -25.92
CA ILE A 160 -18.81 -7.76 -25.17
C ILE A 160 -17.89 -6.74 -25.86
N SER A 161 -17.82 -6.75 -27.19
CA SER A 161 -16.99 -5.81 -27.95
C SER A 161 -17.40 -4.36 -27.71
N GLN A 162 -18.71 -4.08 -27.72
CA GLN A 162 -19.23 -2.74 -27.41
C GLN A 162 -18.92 -2.34 -25.95
N LEU A 163 -19.14 -3.24 -24.99
CA LEU A 163 -18.83 -2.96 -23.59
C LEU A 163 -17.34 -2.65 -23.38
N LYS A 164 -16.44 -3.42 -24.01
CA LYS A 164 -15.00 -3.17 -23.96
C LYS A 164 -14.61 -1.82 -24.56
N GLU A 165 -15.22 -1.42 -25.67
CA GLU A 165 -14.99 -0.11 -26.28
C GLU A 165 -15.42 1.02 -25.32
N GLU A 166 -16.64 0.96 -24.80
CA GLU A 166 -17.16 1.95 -23.84
C GLU A 166 -16.31 2.01 -22.55
N LEU A 167 -15.78 0.86 -22.06
CA LEU A 167 -14.87 0.82 -20.93
C LEU A 167 -13.52 1.44 -21.26
N ASN A 168 -12.94 1.15 -22.41
CA ASN A 168 -11.69 1.76 -22.85
C ASN A 168 -11.82 3.29 -22.95
N ASP A 169 -12.87 3.80 -23.56
CA ASP A 169 -13.15 5.23 -23.64
C ASP A 169 -13.25 5.86 -22.24
N LEU A 170 -13.92 5.18 -21.31
CA LEU A 170 -14.00 5.63 -19.91
C LEU A 170 -12.63 5.65 -19.25
N PHE A 171 -11.84 4.62 -19.38
CA PHE A 171 -10.52 4.53 -18.76
C PHE A 171 -9.54 5.52 -19.36
N ASP A 172 -9.57 5.71 -20.68
CA ASP A 172 -8.74 6.70 -21.37
C ASP A 172 -9.05 8.13 -20.89
N ALA A 173 -10.33 8.43 -20.64
CA ALA A 173 -10.75 9.72 -20.11
C ALA A 173 -10.41 9.93 -18.62
N GLU A 174 -10.44 8.89 -17.79
CA GLU A 174 -10.32 9.01 -16.34
C GLU A 174 -8.91 8.70 -15.82
N ILE A 175 -8.24 7.70 -16.40
CA ILE A 175 -6.91 7.25 -15.98
C ILE A 175 -5.84 7.75 -16.96
N GLY A 176 -6.12 7.69 -18.28
CA GLY A 176 -5.20 8.03 -19.34
C GLY A 176 -5.15 6.96 -20.42
N TYR A 177 -4.61 7.34 -21.57
CA TYR A 177 -4.49 6.44 -22.71
C TYR A 177 -3.57 5.28 -22.40
N MET A 178 -4.00 4.06 -22.73
CA MET A 178 -3.17 2.88 -22.59
C MET A 178 -1.85 3.06 -23.35
N PRO A 179 -0.68 2.86 -22.73
CA PRO A 179 0.60 2.97 -23.41
C PRO A 179 0.71 1.94 -24.54
N ALA A 180 1.66 2.14 -25.43
CA ALA A 180 1.96 1.17 -26.49
C ALA A 180 2.16 -0.23 -25.91
N LYS A 181 1.87 -1.26 -26.75
CA LYS A 181 2.01 -2.67 -26.32
C LYS A 181 3.46 -3.11 -26.09
N SER A 182 4.40 -2.21 -26.23
CA SER A 182 5.82 -2.44 -25.98
C SER A 182 6.33 -1.51 -24.88
N VAL A 183 7.15 -2.05 -24.01
CA VAL A 183 7.89 -1.36 -22.97
C VAL A 183 9.34 -1.20 -23.43
N HIS A 184 9.82 0.05 -23.50
CA HIS A 184 11.22 0.33 -23.82
C HIS A 184 11.98 0.59 -22.52
N MET A 185 12.92 -0.27 -22.19
CA MET A 185 13.75 -0.12 -20.99
C MET A 185 15.16 -0.63 -21.22
N LEU A 186 16.17 0.13 -20.75
CA LEU A 186 17.60 -0.21 -20.86
C LEU A 186 18.05 -0.55 -22.29
N GLY A 187 17.43 0.11 -23.31
CA GLY A 187 17.77 -0.08 -24.73
C GLY A 187 17.18 -1.35 -25.37
N ALA A 188 16.29 -2.06 -24.67
CA ALA A 188 15.54 -3.20 -25.19
C ALA A 188 14.04 -2.89 -25.24
N GLU A 189 13.32 -3.64 -26.07
CA GLU A 189 11.87 -3.59 -26.20
C GLU A 189 11.30 -4.89 -25.63
N TYR A 190 10.30 -4.78 -24.77
CA TYR A 190 9.61 -5.88 -24.09
C TYR A 190 8.11 -5.79 -24.34
N THR A 191 7.42 -6.90 -24.32
CA THR A 191 5.98 -6.91 -24.03
C THR A 191 5.76 -6.58 -22.53
N PRO A 192 4.57 -6.12 -22.11
CA PRO A 192 4.28 -5.91 -20.68
C PRO A 192 4.53 -7.14 -19.81
N GLN A 193 4.29 -8.36 -20.33
CA GLN A 193 4.54 -9.62 -19.65
C GLN A 193 6.04 -9.92 -19.54
N GLU A 194 6.82 -9.77 -20.60
CA GLU A 194 8.27 -9.94 -20.56
C GLU A 194 8.92 -8.94 -19.60
N PHE A 195 8.45 -7.69 -19.59
CA PHE A 195 8.89 -6.69 -18.64
C PHE A 195 8.53 -7.10 -17.20
N ALA A 196 7.28 -7.54 -16.97
CA ALA A 196 6.85 -8.01 -15.67
C ALA A 196 7.71 -9.18 -15.16
N HIS A 197 7.98 -10.17 -16.00
CA HIS A 197 8.83 -11.32 -15.65
C HIS A 197 10.31 -10.93 -15.44
N SER A 198 10.78 -9.81 -15.99
CA SER A 198 12.10 -9.31 -15.66
C SER A 198 12.17 -8.63 -14.29
N VAL A 199 11.00 -8.29 -13.72
CA VAL A 199 10.87 -7.58 -12.44
C VAL A 199 10.39 -8.50 -11.32
N CYS A 200 9.43 -9.39 -11.57
CA CYS A 200 8.81 -10.19 -10.52
C CYS A 200 8.21 -11.48 -11.09
N TYR A 201 8.66 -12.61 -10.54
CA TYR A 201 7.96 -13.89 -10.70
C TYR A 201 7.13 -14.21 -9.46
N PRO A 202 6.00 -14.91 -9.60
CA PRO A 202 5.15 -15.28 -8.46
C PRO A 202 5.89 -15.99 -7.34
N GLU A 203 6.84 -16.85 -7.69
CA GLU A 203 7.61 -17.66 -6.75
C GLU A 203 8.69 -16.89 -5.99
N GLU A 204 8.97 -15.65 -6.37
CA GLU A 204 9.98 -14.83 -5.70
C GLU A 204 9.48 -14.18 -4.40
N TYR A 205 8.19 -14.28 -4.11
CA TYR A 205 7.58 -13.68 -2.93
C TYR A 205 6.76 -14.70 -2.14
N VAL A 206 6.86 -14.60 -0.82
CA VAL A 206 6.07 -15.41 0.12
C VAL A 206 5.22 -14.49 1.00
N SER A 207 3.97 -14.90 1.22
CA SER A 207 3.05 -14.20 2.12
C SER A 207 2.86 -15.02 3.40
N LEU A 208 3.06 -14.35 4.55
CA LEU A 208 3.11 -14.94 5.88
C LEU A 208 2.01 -14.33 6.75
N THR A 209 1.46 -15.14 7.64
CA THR A 209 0.51 -14.69 8.67
C THR A 209 0.72 -15.45 9.98
N SER A 210 -0.06 -15.12 11.02
CA SER A 210 0.06 -15.78 12.33
C SER A 210 -1.29 -15.84 13.04
N PHE A 211 -2.02 -16.92 12.85
CA PHE A 211 -3.31 -17.16 13.51
C PHE A 211 -3.43 -18.59 14.04
N SER A 212 -3.99 -18.75 15.25
CA SER A 212 -4.02 -20.05 15.94
C SER A 212 -5.22 -20.93 15.58
N HIS A 213 -6.16 -20.44 14.77
CA HIS A 213 -7.32 -21.23 14.32
C HIS A 213 -7.00 -22.13 13.11
N HIS A 214 -5.78 -21.99 12.52
CA HIS A 214 -5.23 -22.90 11.53
C HIS A 214 -3.91 -23.51 12.01
N PRO A 215 -3.52 -24.69 11.51
CA PRO A 215 -2.21 -25.30 11.82
C PRO A 215 -1.06 -24.36 11.45
N TYR A 216 -0.02 -24.33 12.28
CA TYR A 216 1.20 -23.59 11.96
C TYR A 216 2.07 -24.35 10.95
N ARG A 217 2.81 -23.60 10.14
CA ARG A 217 3.70 -24.06 9.06
C ARG A 217 2.96 -24.76 7.92
N GLU A 218 1.69 -24.43 7.77
CA GLU A 218 0.84 -24.82 6.67
C GLU A 218 0.27 -23.58 5.97
N TYR A 219 -0.04 -23.75 4.69
CA TYR A 219 -0.70 -22.71 3.93
C TYR A 219 -2.22 -22.82 4.08
N PHE A 220 -2.88 -21.68 4.20
CA PHE A 220 -4.34 -21.60 4.16
C PHE A 220 -4.79 -20.30 3.50
N ALA A 221 -5.99 -20.27 2.94
CA ALA A 221 -6.58 -19.06 2.40
C ALA A 221 -7.03 -18.17 3.57
N LEU A 222 -6.36 -17.02 3.74
CA LEU A 222 -6.65 -16.10 4.85
C LEU A 222 -8.06 -15.52 4.73
N GLU A 223 -8.85 -15.64 5.79
CA GLU A 223 -10.28 -15.26 5.84
C GLU A 223 -10.44 -13.77 6.13
N ILE A 224 -10.02 -12.94 5.19
CA ILE A 224 -10.26 -11.50 5.20
C ILE A 224 -11.07 -11.09 3.95
N PRO A 225 -11.89 -10.03 4.04
CA PRO A 225 -12.75 -9.62 2.92
C PRO A 225 -12.01 -9.29 1.64
N ASP A 226 -10.78 -8.81 1.74
CA ASP A 226 -9.97 -8.35 0.61
C ASP A 226 -9.24 -9.48 -0.10
N ASN A 227 -9.14 -10.67 0.52
CA ASN A 227 -8.58 -11.88 -0.11
C ASN A 227 -9.59 -12.55 -1.07
N ARG A 228 -9.96 -11.83 -2.12
CA ARG A 228 -10.97 -12.26 -3.10
C ARG A 228 -10.55 -13.45 -3.96
N MET A 229 -9.25 -13.63 -4.14
CA MET A 229 -8.67 -14.73 -4.94
C MET A 229 -8.40 -15.98 -4.10
N HIS A 230 -8.70 -15.92 -2.80
CA HIS A 230 -8.41 -17.01 -1.86
C HIS A 230 -6.93 -17.38 -1.84
N ASP A 231 -6.08 -16.36 -1.93
CA ASP A 231 -4.64 -16.52 -1.86
C ASP A 231 -4.21 -17.17 -0.55
N ALA A 232 -3.23 -18.06 -0.65
CA ALA A 232 -2.73 -18.83 0.47
C ALA A 232 -1.59 -18.09 1.17
N TYR A 233 -1.65 -18.09 2.50
CA TYR A 233 -0.63 -17.52 3.39
C TYR A 233 -0.01 -18.62 4.24
N LEU A 234 1.31 -18.62 4.38
CA LEU A 234 2.01 -19.52 5.29
C LEU A 234 1.79 -19.05 6.73
N ASN A 235 1.17 -19.90 7.53
CA ASN A 235 0.85 -19.63 8.93
C ASN A 235 2.03 -19.93 9.84
N LEU A 236 2.52 -18.95 10.57
CA LEU A 236 3.64 -19.10 11.49
C LEU A 236 3.23 -18.76 12.93
N PRO A 237 3.89 -19.35 13.95
CA PRO A 237 3.80 -18.83 15.31
C PRO A 237 4.20 -17.35 15.35
N LEU A 238 3.59 -16.55 16.21
CA LEU A 238 3.80 -15.08 16.26
C LEU A 238 5.29 -14.70 16.41
N ASP A 239 6.02 -15.39 17.28
CA ASP A 239 7.43 -15.07 17.49
C ASP A 239 8.31 -15.42 16.27
N GLU A 240 7.93 -16.44 15.52
CA GLU A 240 8.59 -16.83 14.27
C GLU A 240 8.31 -15.81 13.17
N LEU A 241 7.05 -15.37 13.01
CA LEU A 241 6.67 -14.29 12.09
C LEU A 241 7.48 -13.02 12.37
N MET A 242 7.52 -12.57 13.64
CA MET A 242 8.27 -11.38 14.04
C MET A 242 9.77 -11.52 13.81
N LEU A 243 10.31 -12.71 13.98
CA LEU A 243 11.71 -13.01 13.71
C LEU A 243 12.03 -12.86 12.21
N HIS A 244 11.16 -13.38 11.32
CA HIS A 244 11.35 -13.24 9.88
C HIS A 244 11.28 -11.76 9.45
N ILE A 245 10.28 -11.01 9.91
CA ILE A 245 10.17 -9.57 9.63
C ILE A 245 11.46 -8.85 10.04
N ARG A 246 11.92 -9.05 11.28
CA ARG A 246 13.12 -8.40 11.80
C ARG A 246 14.35 -8.74 10.98
N LYS A 247 14.58 -10.02 10.71
CA LYS A 247 15.76 -10.46 9.98
C LYS A 247 15.77 -10.00 8.53
N ALA A 248 14.64 -10.02 7.85
CA ALA A 248 14.52 -9.46 6.51
C ALA A 248 15.01 -8.02 6.49
N VAL A 249 14.46 -7.17 7.35
CA VAL A 249 14.79 -5.74 7.41
C VAL A 249 16.24 -5.50 7.83
N GLU A 250 16.77 -6.22 8.82
CA GLU A 250 18.17 -6.12 9.28
C GLU A 250 19.17 -6.51 8.19
N LYS A 251 18.74 -7.27 7.19
CA LYS A 251 19.56 -7.69 6.04
C LYS A 251 19.38 -6.87 4.79
N GLY A 252 18.53 -5.88 4.83
CA GLY A 252 18.31 -4.96 3.73
C GLY A 252 17.15 -5.35 2.81
N HIS A 253 16.35 -6.38 3.16
CA HIS A 253 15.16 -6.76 2.42
C HIS A 253 13.94 -6.02 2.96
N PRO A 254 13.16 -5.32 2.10
CA PRO A 254 11.92 -4.68 2.49
C PRO A 254 10.84 -5.72 2.78
N VAL A 255 9.85 -5.31 3.59
CA VAL A 255 8.70 -6.16 3.92
C VAL A 255 7.41 -5.40 3.65
N CYS A 256 6.54 -5.92 2.80
CA CYS A 256 5.17 -5.43 2.63
C CYS A 256 4.37 -5.83 3.87
N TRP A 257 3.89 -4.86 4.64
CA TRP A 257 3.11 -5.05 5.86
C TRP A 257 1.65 -4.70 5.61
N GLU A 258 0.76 -5.59 5.97
CA GLU A 258 -0.69 -5.45 5.92
C GLU A 258 -1.25 -5.55 7.34
N GLY A 259 -2.07 -4.58 7.75
CA GLY A 259 -2.59 -4.57 9.11
C GLY A 259 -3.57 -3.44 9.42
N ASP A 260 -3.96 -3.41 10.68
CA ASP A 260 -4.92 -2.47 11.22
C ASP A 260 -4.25 -1.14 11.58
N ILE A 261 -4.85 -0.03 11.14
CA ILE A 261 -4.41 1.34 11.43
C ILE A 261 -5.48 2.17 12.13
N SER A 262 -6.51 1.53 12.68
CA SER A 262 -7.63 2.21 13.35
C SER A 262 -7.23 2.89 14.68
N GLU A 263 -6.06 2.61 15.21
CA GLU A 263 -5.55 3.14 16.47
C GLU A 263 -5.39 4.67 16.47
N PRO A 264 -5.65 5.33 17.62
CA PRO A 264 -5.56 6.80 17.72
C PRO A 264 -4.20 7.37 17.33
N GLY A 265 -3.11 6.61 17.49
CA GLY A 265 -1.74 7.02 17.13
C GLY A 265 -1.57 7.31 15.66
N PHE A 266 -2.31 6.65 14.77
CA PHE A 266 -2.33 6.93 13.34
C PHE A 266 -3.01 8.25 12.99
N LYS A 267 -3.96 8.72 13.81
CA LYS A 267 -4.70 9.97 13.58
C LYS A 267 -3.89 11.22 13.92
N ALA A 268 -2.77 11.06 14.63
CA ALA A 268 -1.89 12.15 15.03
C ALA A 268 -0.46 11.91 14.53
N PRO A 269 -0.18 11.99 13.22
CA PRO A 269 1.13 11.69 12.63
C PRO A 269 2.26 12.59 13.12
N GLN A 270 1.96 13.67 13.83
CA GLN A 270 2.93 14.59 14.42
C GLN A 270 3.87 13.96 15.44
N LYS A 271 3.50 12.81 16.02
CA LYS A 271 4.36 12.05 16.94
C LYS A 271 5.19 10.97 16.25
N ASN A 272 4.89 10.67 14.99
CA ASN A 272 5.56 9.69 14.12
C ASN A 272 5.74 8.27 14.69
N CYS A 273 5.60 8.07 16.01
CA CYS A 273 5.70 6.77 16.68
C CYS A 273 4.30 6.31 17.12
N VAL A 274 3.90 5.14 16.66
CA VAL A 274 2.63 4.51 17.02
C VAL A 274 2.91 3.28 17.86
N ASP A 275 2.16 3.17 18.96
CA ASP A 275 2.27 2.07 19.91
C ASP A 275 0.86 1.64 20.33
N ILE A 276 0.75 0.42 20.86
CA ILE A 276 -0.49 -0.09 21.46
C ILE A 276 -0.76 0.56 22.82
N GLN A 277 -1.98 0.41 23.31
CA GLN A 277 -2.33 0.87 24.64
C GLN A 277 -1.63 0.00 25.70
N PRO A 278 -1.22 0.59 26.86
CA PRO A 278 -0.51 -0.16 27.91
C PRO A 278 -1.25 -1.40 28.41
N MET A 279 -2.59 -1.37 28.41
CA MET A 279 -3.43 -2.48 28.86
C MET A 279 -3.45 -3.68 27.91
N GLU A 280 -3.00 -3.50 26.68
CA GLU A 280 -2.92 -4.57 25.66
C GLU A 280 -1.64 -5.40 25.80
N ARG A 281 -0.74 -5.02 26.71
CA ARG A 281 0.50 -5.75 27.00
C ARG A 281 0.31 -6.78 28.10
N PRO A 282 1.05 -7.89 28.06
CA PRO A 282 1.94 -8.30 26.96
C PRO A 282 1.17 -8.85 25.76
N VAL A 283 1.67 -8.57 24.53
CA VAL A 283 1.10 -9.14 23.31
C VAL A 283 1.51 -10.60 23.16
N THR A 284 0.54 -11.47 23.17
CA THR A 284 0.70 -12.91 23.01
C THR A 284 -0.04 -13.41 21.76
N GLN A 285 0.24 -14.66 21.33
CA GLN A 285 -0.54 -15.30 20.27
C GLN A 285 -2.04 -15.31 20.59
N ALA A 286 -2.40 -15.56 21.85
CA ALA A 286 -3.81 -15.61 22.26
C ALA A 286 -4.49 -14.23 22.23
N SER A 287 -3.79 -13.14 22.67
CA SER A 287 -4.34 -11.79 22.61
C SER A 287 -4.52 -11.34 21.16
N ARG A 288 -3.53 -11.61 20.30
CA ARG A 288 -3.61 -11.35 18.86
C ARG A 288 -4.79 -12.07 18.21
N GLN A 289 -4.94 -13.37 18.46
CA GLN A 289 -6.06 -14.17 17.93
C GLN A 289 -7.41 -13.58 18.35
N LYS A 290 -7.54 -13.23 19.62
CA LYS A 290 -8.75 -12.63 20.16
C LYS A 290 -9.10 -11.29 19.51
N GLU A 291 -8.11 -10.42 19.25
CA GLU A 291 -8.33 -9.14 18.56
C GLU A 291 -8.85 -9.36 17.13
N PHE A 292 -8.28 -10.32 16.41
CA PHE A 292 -8.72 -10.68 15.05
C PHE A 292 -10.15 -11.26 15.06
N GLU A 293 -10.44 -12.27 15.89
CA GLU A 293 -11.76 -12.89 15.98
C GLU A 293 -12.87 -11.93 16.43
N GLN A 294 -12.51 -10.91 17.20
CA GLN A 294 -13.45 -9.87 17.65
C GLN A 294 -13.50 -8.67 16.72
N LEU A 295 -12.87 -8.75 15.54
CA LEU A 295 -12.83 -7.70 14.53
C LEU A 295 -12.30 -6.35 15.08
N ARG A 296 -11.38 -6.41 16.05
CA ARG A 296 -10.63 -5.25 16.57
C ARG A 296 -9.26 -5.09 15.93
N THR A 297 -8.82 -6.09 15.23
CA THR A 297 -7.73 -6.04 14.28
C THR A 297 -8.29 -6.45 12.95
N THR A 298 -8.32 -5.53 12.00
CA THR A 298 -8.92 -5.68 10.67
C THR A 298 -7.92 -5.37 9.58
N ASP A 299 -8.22 -5.79 8.36
CA ASP A 299 -7.42 -5.49 7.18
C ASP A 299 -7.77 -4.08 6.68
N ASP A 300 -6.98 -3.09 7.11
CA ASP A 300 -7.27 -1.69 6.85
C ASP A 300 -6.28 -1.03 5.88
N HIS A 301 -5.00 -1.40 5.94
CA HIS A 301 -3.97 -0.67 5.23
C HIS A 301 -2.71 -1.49 4.98
N VAL A 302 -1.96 -1.09 3.93
CA VAL A 302 -0.70 -1.72 3.56
C VAL A 302 0.39 -0.66 3.45
N MET A 303 1.57 -0.96 4.02
CA MET A 303 2.78 -0.14 3.98
C MET A 303 4.01 -1.01 3.75
N GLU A 304 5.12 -0.39 3.45
CA GLU A 304 6.41 -1.05 3.32
C GLU A 304 7.28 -0.79 4.56
N ILE A 305 7.81 -1.85 5.19
CA ILE A 305 8.81 -1.74 6.24
C ILE A 305 10.20 -1.66 5.62
N ILE A 306 10.93 -0.57 5.92
CA ILE A 306 12.24 -0.27 5.33
C ILE A 306 13.37 -0.09 6.33
N GLY A 307 13.12 -0.33 7.60
CA GLY A 307 14.13 -0.18 8.63
C GLY A 307 13.63 -0.51 10.02
N THR A 308 14.55 -0.55 10.98
CA THR A 308 14.23 -0.76 12.39
C THR A 308 15.21 0.00 13.28
N PHE A 309 14.77 0.45 14.44
CA PHE A 309 15.61 1.11 15.43
C PHE A 309 15.13 0.84 16.85
N MET A 310 16.01 1.13 17.83
CA MET A 310 15.69 1.02 19.25
C MET A 310 15.43 2.42 19.83
N LYS A 311 14.30 2.57 20.54
CA LYS A 311 14.02 3.74 21.38
C LYS A 311 13.95 3.26 22.83
N GLY A 312 15.03 3.48 23.56
CA GLY A 312 15.21 2.86 24.86
C GLY A 312 15.30 1.33 24.75
N LYS A 313 14.40 0.62 25.38
CA LYS A 313 14.31 -0.86 25.32
C LYS A 313 13.30 -1.38 24.29
N GLN A 314 12.59 -0.47 23.62
CA GLN A 314 11.53 -0.82 22.69
C GLN A 314 12.04 -0.70 21.25
N ARG A 315 11.73 -1.73 20.42
CA ARG A 315 12.00 -1.71 18.99
C ARG A 315 10.88 -1.03 18.26
N PHE A 316 11.25 -0.24 17.25
CA PHE A 316 10.35 0.35 16.28
C PHE A 316 10.75 -0.05 14.86
N TYR A 317 9.75 -0.20 14.00
CA TYR A 317 9.92 -0.44 12.58
C TYR A 317 9.57 0.83 11.81
N VAL A 318 10.41 1.17 10.84
CA VAL A 318 10.19 2.32 9.96
C VAL A 318 9.34 1.87 8.78
N CYS A 319 8.13 2.41 8.70
CA CYS A 319 7.18 2.09 7.65
C CYS A 319 7.06 3.25 6.67
N ARG A 320 7.23 2.97 5.37
CA ARG A 320 6.96 3.90 4.29
C ARG A 320 5.50 3.78 3.87
N ASN A 321 4.78 4.89 3.99
CA ASN A 321 3.37 4.98 3.63
C ASN A 321 3.20 5.52 2.20
N SER A 322 2.01 5.33 1.63
CA SER A 322 1.59 5.81 0.32
C SER A 322 0.63 7.01 0.38
N TRP A 323 0.84 7.93 1.34
CA TRP A 323 0.02 9.16 1.51
C TRP A 323 0.81 10.44 1.23
N GLY A 324 1.80 10.33 0.33
CA GLY A 324 2.65 11.42 -0.12
C GLY A 324 3.72 11.83 0.90
N LYS A 325 4.75 12.51 0.38
CA LYS A 325 5.92 12.94 1.16
C LYS A 325 5.65 13.97 2.27
N ASN A 326 4.48 14.61 2.24
CA ASN A 326 4.10 15.62 3.22
C ASN A 326 3.37 15.05 4.43
N TRP A 327 3.03 13.75 4.40
CA TRP A 327 2.41 13.03 5.50
C TRP A 327 3.48 12.42 6.43
N GLY A 328 3.23 12.38 7.73
CA GLY A 328 4.16 11.82 8.71
C GLY A 328 5.53 12.50 8.69
N ASN A 329 6.59 11.73 8.88
CA ASN A 329 7.96 12.21 8.69
C ASN A 329 8.41 11.91 7.26
N LYS A 330 8.17 12.82 6.32
CA LYS A 330 8.52 12.67 4.89
C LYS A 330 7.92 11.40 4.25
N GLY A 331 6.69 11.04 4.63
CA GLY A 331 6.02 9.82 4.18
C GLY A 331 6.28 8.60 5.07
N LEU A 332 7.02 8.76 6.16
CA LEU A 332 7.35 7.67 7.09
C LEU A 332 6.55 7.76 8.39
N ILE A 333 6.33 6.58 8.99
CA ILE A 333 5.75 6.39 10.33
C ILE A 333 6.50 5.25 11.02
N TYR A 334 6.50 5.25 12.34
CA TYR A 334 7.25 4.28 13.13
C TYR A 334 6.29 3.46 14.00
N LEU A 335 6.22 2.15 13.74
CA LEU A 335 5.39 1.22 14.48
C LEU A 335 6.21 0.47 15.51
N SER A 336 5.75 0.41 16.77
CA SER A 336 6.40 -0.40 17.78
C SER A 336 6.32 -1.91 17.46
N GLU A 337 7.25 -2.69 18.00
CA GLU A 337 7.21 -4.15 17.84
C GLU A 337 5.91 -4.74 18.41
N ASP A 338 5.43 -4.23 19.54
CA ASP A 338 4.15 -4.65 20.12
C ASP A 338 2.96 -4.32 19.20
N TYR A 339 3.05 -3.16 18.51
CA TYR A 339 2.03 -2.80 17.51
C TYR A 339 1.99 -3.80 16.35
N LEU A 340 3.15 -4.12 15.77
CA LEU A 340 3.23 -5.13 14.73
C LEU A 340 2.73 -6.49 15.21
N ARG A 341 3.15 -6.91 16.40
CA ARG A 341 2.70 -8.16 17.00
C ARG A 341 1.17 -8.27 17.09
N LEU A 342 0.52 -7.20 17.48
CA LEU A 342 -0.94 -7.18 17.70
C LEU A 342 -1.74 -6.94 16.42
N LYS A 343 -1.30 -5.98 15.60
CA LYS A 343 -2.10 -5.39 14.52
C LYS A 343 -1.74 -5.87 13.11
N THR A 344 -0.72 -6.70 12.94
CA THR A 344 -0.40 -7.29 11.62
C THR A 344 -1.47 -8.29 11.21
N ILE A 345 -2.02 -8.17 10.03
CA ILE A 345 -2.83 -9.21 9.38
C ILE A 345 -1.92 -10.18 8.65
N ALA A 346 -1.10 -9.66 7.74
CA ALA A 346 -0.15 -10.44 6.96
C ALA A 346 1.10 -9.62 6.63
N VAL A 347 2.13 -10.29 6.14
CA VAL A 347 3.29 -9.67 5.50
C VAL A 347 3.66 -10.43 4.25
N SER A 348 4.22 -9.72 3.26
CA SER A 348 4.84 -10.36 2.09
C SER A 348 6.28 -9.86 1.96
N MET A 349 7.19 -10.76 1.60
CA MET A 349 8.61 -10.48 1.44
C MET A 349 9.20 -11.36 0.35
N SER A 350 10.40 -11.04 -0.14
CA SER A 350 11.07 -11.92 -1.08
C SER A 350 11.36 -13.29 -0.44
N GLU A 351 11.29 -14.36 -1.25
CA GLU A 351 11.63 -15.71 -0.79
C GLU A 351 13.08 -15.75 -0.30
N GLU A 352 13.97 -14.97 -0.92
CA GLU A 352 15.36 -14.82 -0.48
C GLU A 352 15.43 -14.30 0.97
N ALA A 353 14.66 -13.28 1.31
CA ALA A 353 14.57 -12.74 2.67
C ALA A 353 14.06 -13.81 3.68
N TYR A 354 13.05 -14.57 3.28
CA TYR A 354 12.46 -15.62 4.11
C TYR A 354 13.44 -16.80 4.33
N LEU A 355 14.10 -17.29 3.28
CA LEU A 355 14.98 -18.45 3.33
C LEU A 355 16.36 -18.16 3.91
N TYR A 356 16.77 -16.91 4.00
CA TYR A 356 18.10 -16.53 4.46
C TYR A 356 18.40 -16.98 5.90
N ASP A 357 17.40 -17.29 6.70
CA ASP A 357 17.59 -17.81 8.05
C ASP A 357 17.78 -19.32 8.10
N ARG A 358 18.88 -19.82 7.56
CA ARG A 358 19.30 -21.23 7.71
C ARG A 358 19.61 -21.64 9.16
N SER A 359 19.61 -20.71 10.14
CA SER A 359 19.84 -21.02 11.55
C SER A 359 18.60 -21.61 12.24
N VAL A 360 17.40 -21.36 11.71
CA VAL A 360 16.21 -22.11 12.06
C VAL A 360 16.14 -23.31 11.10
N ARG A 361 16.88 -24.37 11.40
CA ARG A 361 16.69 -25.67 10.74
C ARG A 361 15.31 -26.22 11.13
N LEU A 362 14.29 -25.69 10.49
CA LEU A 362 13.04 -26.39 10.36
C LEU A 362 13.29 -27.50 9.33
N VAL A 363 13.33 -28.73 9.80
CA VAL A 363 13.23 -29.91 8.95
C VAL A 363 11.79 -29.94 8.45
N VAL A 364 11.49 -29.08 7.47
CA VAL A 364 10.30 -29.25 6.67
C VAL A 364 10.73 -30.11 5.49
N PRO A 365 10.11 -31.27 5.26
CA PRO A 365 10.29 -31.96 3.99
C PRO A 365 9.80 -31.01 2.90
N TYR A 366 10.70 -30.52 2.06
CA TYR A 366 10.39 -29.77 0.87
C TYR A 366 9.60 -30.70 -0.06
N SER A 367 8.26 -30.55 -0.07
CA SER A 367 7.45 -31.05 -1.16
C SER A 367 7.54 -30.00 -2.28
N SER A 368 8.21 -30.37 -3.37
CA SER A 368 8.34 -29.54 -4.56
C SER A 368 6.97 -29.01 -5.01
N PRO A 369 6.84 -27.73 -5.44
CA PRO A 369 5.59 -27.16 -5.99
C PRO A 369 5.02 -27.95 -7.17
N LYS A 370 5.76 -28.88 -7.76
CA LYS A 370 5.27 -29.77 -8.81
C LYS A 370 4.16 -30.74 -8.37
N ASP A 371 3.98 -30.92 -7.05
CA ASP A 371 2.93 -31.78 -6.51
C ASP A 371 1.62 -31.03 -6.23
N SER A 372 1.60 -29.70 -6.29
CA SER A 372 0.41 -28.87 -6.06
C SER A 372 -0.51 -28.75 -7.29
N ILE A 373 -0.12 -29.25 -8.46
CA ILE A 373 -0.96 -29.21 -9.68
C ILE A 373 -2.12 -30.20 -9.64
N ASN A 374 -2.18 -31.09 -8.66
CA ASN A 374 -3.25 -32.10 -8.56
C ASN A 374 -4.48 -31.69 -7.73
N LEU A 375 -4.52 -30.46 -7.18
CA LEU A 375 -5.70 -29.98 -6.44
C LEU A 375 -6.88 -29.57 -7.37
N LEU A 376 -6.63 -29.33 -8.64
CA LEU A 376 -7.69 -29.07 -9.64
C LEU A 376 -8.50 -30.31 -10.03
N SER A 377 -8.05 -31.53 -9.65
CA SER A 377 -8.79 -32.78 -9.97
C SER A 377 -9.91 -33.07 -8.95
N ILE A 378 -9.98 -32.39 -7.82
CA ILE A 378 -10.98 -32.64 -6.78
C ILE A 378 -12.28 -31.86 -7.02
N TYR A 379 -12.26 -30.78 -7.78
CA TYR A 379 -13.47 -29.96 -8.05
C TYR A 379 -14.33 -30.43 -9.21
N ASN A 380 -13.92 -31.47 -9.96
CA ASN A 380 -14.71 -32.00 -11.07
C ASN A 380 -15.50 -33.28 -10.73
N LYS A 381 -15.73 -33.57 -9.44
CA LYS A 381 -16.57 -34.70 -9.00
C LYS A 381 -17.48 -34.28 -7.86
N VAL A 382 -18.36 -33.30 -8.10
CA VAL A 382 -19.68 -33.17 -7.44
C VAL A 382 -20.62 -32.51 -8.42
#